data_cb1628d7624fd61536fba82c751233ac
#
_entry.id   cb1628d7624fd61536fba82c751233ac
#
_cell.length_a   1.000
_cell.length_b   1.000
_cell.length_c   1.000
_cell.angle_alpha   90.00
_cell.angle_beta   90.00
_cell.angle_gamma   90.00
#
_symmetry.space_group_name_H-M   'P 1'
#
loop_
_entity.id
_entity.type
_entity.pdbx_description
1 polymer ?
#
loop_
_entity_poly.entity_id
_entity_poly.type
_entity_poly.pdbx_seq_one_letter_code
_entity_poly.pdbx_strand_id
1 'polypeptide(L)'
;MKNKSILLTTLLLTFSVNTFANPTYENAELLIQKMWDSFIDGDIDAFSQTMSKDEDMVTFGTDASERWDSWQELEDSVALQFDAFDVISVERKNKSLKISNSGNTAWFSETVDWEFLSNGNTESVKDIRYTGVMENRNGQWKIVQFHCSVGVAGQVIEY
;
A
#
# COMPACT_ATOMS: atom_id res chain seq x y z
N MET A 1 -5.81 23.08 74.28
CA MET A 1 -5.73 23.54 72.85
C MET A 1 -5.41 22.30 71.97
N LYS A 2 -6.38 21.83 71.18
CA LYS A 2 -6.22 20.61 70.34
C LYS A 2 -5.91 21.10 68.88
N ASN A 3 -4.69 20.87 68.41
CA ASN A 3 -4.31 21.11 67.02
C ASN A 3 -4.93 20.05 66.14
N LYS A 4 -5.79 20.47 65.22
CA LYS A 4 -6.29 19.63 64.13
C LYS A 4 -5.35 19.80 62.91
N SER A 5 -4.56 18.77 62.63
CA SER A 5 -3.84 18.69 61.33
C SER A 5 -4.82 18.34 60.23
N ILE A 6 -4.94 19.21 59.25
CA ILE A 6 -5.69 18.95 58.01
C ILE A 6 -4.71 18.32 57.03
N LEU A 7 -4.94 17.04 56.70
CA LEU A 7 -4.20 16.32 55.68
C LEU A 7 -4.80 16.66 54.29
N LEU A 8 -4.08 17.45 53.50
CA LEU A 8 -4.49 17.80 52.15
C LEU A 8 -4.03 16.68 51.20
N THR A 9 -4.96 15.84 50.78
CA THR A 9 -4.69 14.76 49.79
C THR A 9 -4.77 15.34 48.39
N THR A 10 -3.62 15.55 47.77
CA THR A 10 -3.54 16.01 46.39
C THR A 10 -3.77 14.80 45.46
N LEU A 11 -4.90 14.78 44.76
CA LEU A 11 -5.23 13.79 43.73
C LEU A 11 -4.50 14.16 42.44
N LEU A 12 -3.42 13.45 42.10
CA LEU A 12 -2.76 13.58 40.80
C LEU A 12 -3.59 12.83 39.74
N LEU A 13 -4.30 13.56 38.87
CA LEU A 13 -4.89 13.02 37.66
C LEU A 13 -3.78 12.86 36.62
N THR A 14 -3.33 11.63 36.36
CA THR A 14 -2.47 11.31 35.25
C THR A 14 -3.31 11.22 33.96
N PHE A 15 -3.23 12.25 33.11
CA PHE A 15 -3.74 12.17 31.76
C PHE A 15 -2.77 11.31 30.93
N SER A 16 -3.19 10.11 30.58
CA SER A 16 -2.52 9.32 29.56
C SER A 16 -2.77 9.96 28.19
N VAL A 17 -1.80 10.72 27.69
CA VAL A 17 -1.83 11.20 26.31
C VAL A 17 -1.53 9.99 25.42
N ASN A 18 -2.55 9.43 24.79
CA ASN A 18 -2.35 8.50 23.68
C ASN A 18 -1.73 9.31 22.53
N THR A 19 -0.43 9.30 22.41
CA THR A 19 0.27 9.76 21.21
C THR A 19 0.01 8.75 20.11
N PHE A 20 -1.04 8.98 19.32
CA PHE A 20 -1.14 8.34 18.02
C PHE A 20 0.10 8.77 17.23
N ALA A 21 0.92 7.81 16.79
CA ALA A 21 2.03 8.10 15.92
C ALA A 21 1.47 8.84 14.69
N ASN A 22 1.96 10.05 14.43
CA ASN A 22 1.57 10.76 13.22
C ASN A 22 1.95 9.89 12.03
N PRO A 23 1.03 9.67 11.08
CA PRO A 23 1.33 8.96 9.86
C PRO A 23 2.43 9.71 9.12
N THR A 24 3.61 9.09 9.03
CA THR A 24 4.76 9.69 8.40
C THR A 24 4.87 9.28 6.93
N TYR A 25 5.62 10.06 6.17
CA TYR A 25 6.01 9.72 4.80
C TYR A 25 6.66 8.32 4.76
N GLU A 26 7.54 8.02 5.73
CA GLU A 26 8.24 6.75 5.83
C GLU A 26 7.27 5.57 6.00
N ASN A 27 6.20 5.72 6.78
CA ASN A 27 5.20 4.67 6.97
C ASN A 27 4.40 4.41 5.69
N ALA A 28 4.09 5.46 4.91
CA ALA A 28 3.40 5.32 3.63
C ALA A 28 4.30 4.67 2.57
N GLU A 29 5.56 5.08 2.49
CA GLU A 29 6.55 4.46 1.59
C GLU A 29 6.81 3.00 1.95
N LEU A 30 6.89 2.68 3.25
CA LEU A 30 7.05 1.32 3.73
C LEU A 30 5.86 0.42 3.35
N LEU A 31 4.63 0.96 3.31
CA LEU A 31 3.47 0.21 2.86
C LEU A 31 3.59 -0.23 1.41
N ILE A 32 4.03 0.68 0.52
CA ILE A 32 4.25 0.35 -0.90
C ILE A 32 5.36 -0.71 -1.02
N GLN A 33 6.43 -0.58 -0.24
CA GLN A 33 7.49 -1.59 -0.23
C GLN A 33 6.96 -2.96 0.21
N LYS A 34 6.20 -3.04 1.29
CA LYS A 34 5.60 -4.29 1.78
C LYS A 34 4.66 -4.93 0.76
N MET A 35 3.93 -4.14 0.01
CA MET A 35 3.10 -4.65 -1.08
C MET A 35 3.97 -5.35 -2.14
N TRP A 36 5.09 -4.75 -2.56
CA TRP A 36 6.00 -5.38 -3.50
C TRP A 36 6.74 -6.59 -2.91
N ASP A 37 7.13 -6.53 -1.64
CA ASP A 37 7.76 -7.66 -0.94
C ASP A 37 6.81 -8.88 -0.93
N SER A 38 5.50 -8.66 -0.75
CA SER A 38 4.52 -9.75 -0.78
C SER A 38 4.42 -10.44 -2.15
N PHE A 39 4.66 -9.71 -3.25
CA PHE A 39 4.77 -10.31 -4.59
C PHE A 39 6.05 -11.14 -4.75
N ILE A 40 7.18 -10.68 -4.20
CA ILE A 40 8.44 -11.44 -4.23
C ILE A 40 8.32 -12.72 -3.39
N ASP A 41 7.65 -12.63 -2.25
CA ASP A 41 7.49 -13.75 -1.31
C ASP A 41 6.32 -14.69 -1.69
N GLY A 42 5.44 -14.31 -2.63
CA GLY A 42 4.20 -15.04 -2.96
C GLY A 42 3.23 -15.10 -1.78
N ASP A 43 3.24 -14.10 -0.90
CA ASP A 43 2.48 -14.09 0.37
C ASP A 43 1.18 -13.27 0.22
N ILE A 44 0.07 -13.99 -0.01
CA ILE A 44 -1.26 -13.38 -0.16
C ILE A 44 -1.75 -12.71 1.13
N ASP A 45 -1.39 -13.23 2.29
CA ASP A 45 -1.76 -12.65 3.58
C ASP A 45 -1.02 -11.32 3.79
N ALA A 46 0.26 -11.26 3.46
CA ALA A 46 1.05 -10.03 3.49
C ALA A 46 0.50 -8.99 2.50
N PHE A 47 0.18 -9.39 1.25
CA PHE A 47 -0.48 -8.54 0.28
C PHE A 47 -1.79 -7.97 0.82
N SER A 48 -2.65 -8.85 1.31
CA SER A 48 -3.96 -8.54 1.89
C SER A 48 -3.87 -7.52 3.04
N GLN A 49 -2.80 -7.55 3.83
CA GLN A 49 -2.58 -6.57 4.91
C GLN A 49 -2.25 -5.16 4.41
N THR A 50 -1.82 -5.00 3.16
CA THR A 50 -1.54 -3.68 2.58
C THR A 50 -2.77 -3.00 2.02
N MET A 51 -3.83 -3.74 1.70
CA MET A 51 -5.04 -3.27 1.05
C MET A 51 -6.12 -2.84 2.03
N SER A 52 -7.02 -1.96 1.58
CA SER A 52 -8.15 -1.47 2.37
C SER A 52 -9.25 -2.51 2.56
N LYS A 53 -9.39 -3.43 1.61
CA LYS A 53 -10.43 -4.47 1.56
C LYS A 53 -11.86 -3.92 1.48
N ASP A 54 -12.02 -2.76 0.85
CA ASP A 54 -13.33 -2.17 0.63
C ASP A 54 -14.09 -2.96 -0.44
N GLU A 55 -15.38 -3.20 -0.22
CA GLU A 55 -16.22 -3.95 -1.15
C GLU A 55 -16.37 -3.25 -2.52
N ASP A 56 -16.24 -1.93 -2.54
CA ASP A 56 -16.38 -1.07 -3.71
C ASP A 56 -15.05 -0.53 -4.24
N MET A 57 -13.90 -1.11 -3.82
CA MET A 57 -12.61 -0.69 -4.36
C MET A 57 -12.49 -1.09 -5.83
N VAL A 58 -11.97 -0.17 -6.65
CA VAL A 58 -11.69 -0.43 -8.07
C VAL A 58 -10.21 -0.35 -8.32
N THR A 59 -9.65 -1.41 -8.93
CA THR A 59 -8.23 -1.47 -9.29
C THR A 59 -8.05 -1.95 -10.73
N PHE A 60 -6.90 -1.62 -11.31
CA PHE A 60 -6.54 -2.03 -12.66
C PHE A 60 -5.16 -2.67 -12.66
N GLY A 61 -5.04 -3.79 -13.33
CA GLY A 61 -3.77 -4.44 -13.64
C GLY A 61 -3.21 -4.00 -15.00
N THR A 62 -2.28 -4.78 -15.51
CA THR A 62 -1.56 -4.48 -16.76
C THR A 62 -2.33 -4.85 -18.01
N ASP A 63 -3.22 -5.82 -17.94
CA ASP A 63 -3.99 -6.32 -19.05
C ASP A 63 -5.37 -5.66 -19.15
N ALA A 64 -5.92 -5.61 -20.36
CA ALA A 64 -7.22 -4.98 -20.61
C ALA A 64 -8.39 -5.63 -19.85
N SER A 65 -8.25 -6.90 -19.49
CA SER A 65 -9.24 -7.67 -18.72
C SER A 65 -9.04 -7.53 -17.19
N GLU A 66 -7.93 -6.97 -16.76
CA GLU A 66 -7.58 -6.84 -15.34
C GLU A 66 -8.19 -5.55 -14.76
N ARG A 67 -9.49 -5.59 -14.59
CA ARG A 67 -10.25 -4.64 -13.80
C ARG A 67 -11.00 -5.41 -12.73
N TRP A 68 -10.76 -5.07 -11.48
CA TRP A 68 -11.41 -5.65 -10.33
C TRP A 68 -12.27 -4.59 -9.64
N ASP A 69 -13.54 -4.91 -9.45
CA ASP A 69 -14.55 -4.00 -8.88
C ASP A 69 -14.82 -4.27 -7.39
N SER A 70 -14.02 -5.14 -6.77
CA SER A 70 -14.08 -5.47 -5.35
C SER A 70 -12.75 -5.98 -4.82
N TRP A 71 -12.59 -5.95 -3.50
CA TRP A 71 -11.45 -6.60 -2.85
C TRP A 71 -11.37 -8.09 -3.16
N GLN A 72 -12.49 -8.82 -3.11
CA GLN A 72 -12.50 -10.27 -3.31
C GLN A 72 -12.01 -10.67 -4.71
N GLU A 73 -12.45 -9.95 -5.75
CA GLU A 73 -11.98 -10.19 -7.12
C GLU A 73 -10.48 -9.96 -7.26
N LEU A 74 -9.95 -8.91 -6.62
CA LEU A 74 -8.52 -8.62 -6.62
C LEU A 74 -7.73 -9.71 -5.88
N GLU A 75 -8.17 -10.09 -4.68
CA GLU A 75 -7.50 -11.11 -3.85
C GLU A 75 -7.43 -12.45 -4.59
N ASP A 76 -8.57 -12.90 -5.17
CA ASP A 76 -8.63 -14.14 -5.94
C ASP A 76 -7.68 -14.11 -7.15
N SER A 77 -7.61 -12.98 -7.85
CA SER A 77 -6.72 -12.81 -9.00
C SER A 77 -5.24 -12.81 -8.60
N VAL A 78 -4.88 -12.12 -7.52
CA VAL A 78 -3.48 -12.09 -7.04
C VAL A 78 -3.06 -13.47 -6.52
N ALA A 79 -3.94 -14.19 -5.84
CA ALA A 79 -3.66 -15.56 -5.41
C ALA A 79 -3.38 -16.49 -6.61
N LEU A 80 -4.14 -16.36 -7.70
CA LEU A 80 -3.88 -17.11 -8.93
C LEU A 80 -2.55 -16.72 -9.59
N GLN A 81 -2.15 -15.45 -9.50
CA GLN A 81 -0.84 -15.00 -10.01
C GLN A 81 0.30 -15.63 -9.22
N PHE A 82 0.21 -15.68 -7.88
CA PHE A 82 1.22 -16.30 -7.01
C PHE A 82 1.34 -17.83 -7.26
N ASP A 83 0.26 -18.49 -7.67
CA ASP A 83 0.29 -19.90 -8.08
C ASP A 83 0.88 -20.09 -9.49
N ALA A 84 0.81 -19.08 -10.35
CA ALA A 84 1.19 -19.19 -11.76
C ALA A 84 2.66 -18.87 -12.04
N PHE A 85 3.30 -18.02 -11.25
CA PHE A 85 4.69 -17.59 -11.46
C PHE A 85 5.35 -17.11 -10.16
N ASP A 86 6.65 -17.29 -10.06
CA ASP A 86 7.47 -16.81 -8.96
C ASP A 86 8.10 -15.46 -9.33
N VAL A 87 7.87 -14.41 -8.55
CA VAL A 87 8.54 -13.11 -8.74
C VAL A 87 9.97 -13.20 -8.22
N ILE A 88 10.95 -12.99 -9.12
CA ILE A 88 12.38 -13.02 -8.80
C ILE A 88 12.82 -11.68 -8.22
N SER A 89 12.38 -10.58 -8.85
CA SER A 89 12.75 -9.23 -8.42
C SER A 89 11.75 -8.18 -8.88
N VAL A 90 11.66 -7.10 -8.11
CA VAL A 90 10.93 -5.88 -8.44
C VAL A 90 11.86 -4.69 -8.22
N GLU A 91 12.27 -4.03 -9.30
CA GLU A 91 13.06 -2.80 -9.24
C GLU A 91 12.14 -1.59 -9.33
N ARG A 92 12.04 -0.82 -8.23
CA ARG A 92 11.23 0.39 -8.13
C ARG A 92 12.01 1.62 -8.56
N LYS A 93 11.50 2.36 -9.55
CA LYS A 93 12.15 3.54 -10.16
C LYS A 93 11.20 4.75 -10.16
N ASN A 94 11.75 5.94 -10.33
CA ASN A 94 11.01 7.20 -10.53
C ASN A 94 9.92 7.44 -9.47
N LYS A 95 10.21 7.07 -8.21
CA LYS A 95 9.26 7.12 -7.11
C LYS A 95 8.83 8.54 -6.78
N SER A 96 7.53 8.75 -6.63
CA SER A 96 6.91 9.97 -6.11
C SER A 96 5.80 9.61 -5.15
N LEU A 97 5.86 10.15 -3.94
CA LEU A 97 4.85 9.99 -2.91
C LEU A 97 4.49 11.37 -2.36
N LYS A 98 3.21 11.66 -2.23
CA LYS A 98 2.72 12.90 -1.64
C LYS A 98 1.63 12.58 -0.63
N ILE A 99 1.63 13.33 0.48
CA ILE A 99 0.61 13.26 1.52
C ILE A 99 -0.21 14.54 1.49
N SER A 100 -1.51 14.41 1.62
CA SER A 100 -2.44 15.54 1.72
C SER A 100 -2.16 16.40 2.95
N ASN A 101 -2.59 17.65 2.93
CA ASN A 101 -2.44 18.56 4.08
C ASN A 101 -3.15 18.06 5.35
N SER A 102 -4.18 17.23 5.20
CA SER A 102 -4.87 16.61 6.34
C SER A 102 -4.08 15.47 6.98
N GLY A 103 -3.07 14.92 6.28
CA GLY A 103 -2.31 13.76 6.71
C GLY A 103 -3.03 12.42 6.56
N ASN A 104 -4.26 12.39 6.06
CA ASN A 104 -5.09 11.18 6.02
C ASN A 104 -5.13 10.49 4.66
N THR A 105 -4.66 11.15 3.61
CA THR A 105 -4.63 10.61 2.25
C THR A 105 -3.26 10.81 1.66
N ALA A 106 -2.77 9.82 0.94
CA ALA A 106 -1.55 9.91 0.15
C ALA A 106 -1.79 9.36 -1.25
N TRP A 107 -0.99 9.82 -2.20
CA TRP A 107 -0.97 9.27 -3.55
C TRP A 107 0.47 9.07 -3.99
N PHE A 108 0.67 8.07 -4.81
CA PHE A 108 1.99 7.73 -5.29
C PHE A 108 1.99 7.41 -6.78
N SER A 109 3.16 7.52 -7.37
CA SER A 109 3.46 7.03 -8.70
C SER A 109 4.90 6.55 -8.75
N GLU A 110 5.12 5.46 -9.47
CA GLU A 110 6.45 4.90 -9.75
C GLU A 110 6.45 4.14 -11.05
N THR A 111 7.61 3.80 -11.54
CA THR A 111 7.78 2.78 -12.57
C THR A 111 8.51 1.60 -11.98
N VAL A 112 8.14 0.40 -12.37
CA VAL A 112 8.76 -0.82 -11.87
C VAL A 112 9.19 -1.73 -13.02
N ASP A 113 10.30 -2.40 -12.82
CA ASP A 113 10.71 -3.53 -13.64
C ASP A 113 10.46 -4.81 -12.86
N TRP A 114 9.78 -5.75 -13.51
CA TRP A 114 9.53 -7.07 -12.97
C TRP A 114 10.37 -8.12 -13.68
N GLU A 115 10.92 -9.03 -12.89
CA GLU A 115 11.51 -10.27 -13.36
C GLU A 115 10.84 -11.43 -12.62
N PHE A 116 10.37 -12.42 -13.36
CA PHE A 116 9.64 -13.55 -12.81
C PHE A 116 9.94 -14.85 -13.55
N LEU A 117 9.77 -15.98 -12.86
CA LEU A 117 9.89 -17.31 -13.41
C LEU A 117 8.50 -17.87 -13.73
N SER A 118 8.26 -18.20 -15.00
CA SER A 118 7.03 -18.82 -15.44
C SER A 118 7.36 -20.00 -16.37
N ASN A 119 6.78 -21.17 -16.10
CA ASN A 119 6.99 -22.39 -16.90
C ASN A 119 8.48 -22.73 -17.14
N GLY A 120 9.35 -22.45 -16.15
CA GLY A 120 10.78 -22.69 -16.22
C GLY A 120 11.59 -21.67 -17.04
N ASN A 121 10.96 -20.59 -17.51
CA ASN A 121 11.62 -19.49 -18.22
C ASN A 121 11.59 -18.22 -17.37
N THR A 122 12.71 -17.50 -17.39
CA THR A 122 12.77 -16.16 -16.82
C THR A 122 12.21 -15.15 -17.81
N GLU A 123 11.18 -14.45 -17.40
CA GLU A 123 10.49 -13.40 -18.15
C GLU A 123 10.72 -12.05 -17.47
N SER A 124 10.60 -10.97 -18.22
CA SER A 124 10.67 -9.61 -17.62
C SER A 124 9.74 -8.64 -18.32
N VAL A 125 9.08 -7.79 -17.52
CA VAL A 125 8.30 -6.64 -17.97
C VAL A 125 8.94 -5.37 -17.43
N LYS A 126 9.22 -4.42 -18.32
CA LYS A 126 9.94 -3.19 -17.97
C LYS A 126 9.01 -1.97 -18.00
N ASP A 127 9.36 -0.98 -17.17
CA ASP A 127 8.71 0.33 -17.12
C ASP A 127 7.19 0.27 -16.92
N ILE A 128 6.73 -0.72 -16.12
CA ILE A 128 5.34 -0.78 -15.67
C ILE A 128 5.05 0.48 -14.86
N ARG A 129 4.00 1.20 -15.22
CA ARG A 129 3.52 2.35 -14.47
C ARG A 129 2.64 1.85 -13.33
N TYR A 130 2.98 2.23 -12.12
CA TYR A 130 2.22 1.90 -10.94
C TYR A 130 1.85 3.19 -10.20
N THR A 131 0.57 3.44 -10.07
CA THR A 131 0.03 4.60 -9.36
C THR A 131 -1.04 4.17 -8.39
N GLY A 132 -1.25 4.93 -7.33
CA GLY A 132 -2.32 4.59 -6.39
C GLY A 132 -2.58 5.65 -5.35
N VAL A 133 -3.64 5.40 -4.62
CA VAL A 133 -4.12 6.21 -3.49
C VAL A 133 -4.11 5.37 -2.23
N MET A 134 -3.68 5.98 -1.15
CA MET A 134 -3.68 5.38 0.19
C MET A 134 -4.46 6.26 1.17
N GLU A 135 -5.10 5.62 2.12
CA GLU A 135 -5.74 6.28 3.26
C GLU A 135 -5.11 5.84 4.57
N ASN A 136 -4.97 6.80 5.47
CA ASN A 136 -4.63 6.50 6.86
C ASN A 136 -5.90 6.18 7.64
N ARG A 137 -6.05 4.94 8.03
CA ARG A 137 -7.19 4.44 8.81
C ARG A 137 -6.71 4.06 10.21
N ASN A 138 -7.05 4.88 11.19
CA ASN A 138 -6.67 4.66 12.60
C ASN A 138 -5.14 4.54 12.84
N GLY A 139 -4.34 5.34 12.13
CA GLY A 139 -2.88 5.33 12.23
C GLY A 139 -2.18 4.31 11.34
N GLN A 140 -2.92 3.56 10.52
CA GLN A 140 -2.40 2.60 9.57
C GLN A 140 -2.73 3.03 8.14
N TRP A 141 -1.72 3.10 7.29
CA TRP A 141 -1.90 3.30 5.86
C TRP A 141 -2.47 2.04 5.21
N LYS A 142 -3.38 2.24 4.23
CA LYS A 142 -3.95 1.19 3.38
C LYS A 142 -4.04 1.70 1.95
N ILE A 143 -3.71 0.85 0.99
CA ILE A 143 -3.95 1.14 -0.42
C ILE A 143 -5.45 0.97 -0.67
N VAL A 144 -6.11 2.03 -1.13
CA VAL A 144 -7.55 2.05 -1.42
C VAL A 144 -7.84 1.97 -2.92
N GLN A 145 -6.86 2.28 -3.74
CA GLN A 145 -6.94 2.20 -5.20
C GLN A 145 -5.53 2.11 -5.76
N PHE A 146 -5.34 1.33 -6.82
CA PHE A 146 -4.15 1.38 -7.65
C PHE A 146 -4.45 1.11 -9.12
N HIS A 147 -3.49 1.46 -9.96
CA HIS A 147 -3.51 1.18 -11.39
C HIS A 147 -2.10 0.81 -11.85
N CYS A 148 -1.98 -0.35 -12.47
CA CYS A 148 -0.81 -0.78 -13.21
C CYS A 148 -1.07 -0.65 -14.71
N SER A 149 -0.05 -0.30 -15.48
CA SER A 149 -0.14 -0.31 -16.95
C SER A 149 1.22 -0.45 -17.59
N VAL A 150 1.27 -1.12 -18.72
CA VAL A 150 2.44 -1.15 -19.60
C VAL A 150 2.30 -0.04 -20.64
N GLY A 151 3.35 0.76 -20.82
CA GLY A 151 3.37 1.81 -21.84
C GLY A 151 3.39 1.22 -23.24
N VAL A 152 2.52 1.70 -24.12
CA VAL A 152 2.62 1.40 -25.55
C VAL A 152 3.80 2.18 -26.12
N ALA A 153 4.66 1.50 -26.91
CA ALA A 153 5.78 2.15 -27.58
C ALA A 153 5.30 3.13 -28.66
N GLY A 154 5.93 4.30 -28.69
CA GLY A 154 5.61 5.36 -29.66
C GLY A 154 4.46 6.25 -29.22
N GLN A 155 3.99 7.07 -30.12
CA GLN A 155 2.87 7.99 -29.92
C GLN A 155 1.58 7.37 -30.47
N VAL A 156 0.57 7.22 -29.60
CA VAL A 156 -0.72 6.59 -29.99
C VAL A 156 -1.52 7.51 -30.92
N ILE A 157 -1.41 8.84 -30.70
CA ILE A 157 -2.06 9.87 -31.51
C ILE A 157 -1.02 10.95 -31.79
N GLU A 158 -0.77 11.25 -33.08
CA GLU A 158 0.08 12.38 -33.47
C GLU A 158 -0.70 13.70 -33.32
N TYR A 159 -0.09 14.71 -32.70
CA TYR A 159 -0.64 16.06 -32.51
C TYR A 159 0.45 17.12 -32.61
#